data_6d9e64c8f3cc66e8a2b0ae3ea4c8c844
#
_entry.id   6d9e64c8f3cc66e8a2b0ae3ea4c8c844
#
_cell.length_a   1.000
_cell.length_b   1.000
_cell.length_c   1.000
_cell.angle_alpha   90.00
_cell.angle_beta   90.00
_cell.angle_gamma   90.00
#
_symmetry.space_group_name_H-M   'P 1'
#
loop_
_entity.id
_entity.type
_entity.pdbx_description
1 polymer ?
#
loop_
_entity_poly.entity_id
_entity_poly.type
_entity_poly.pdbx_seq_one_letter_code
_entity_poly.pdbx_strand_id
1 'polypeptide(L)'
;AASDGGHVAVEATHPTLGTRRLCCDGAPRLLFTENETNHARLFDGPRVTLHVKDGINDAVVGGRPEAVNPAETGTRVGAQYIFDVPGGASVSVRVRLAAVGSAAGPFGAGFTQVFADRLAEADDFYAGLLPGERSEDSRRVMRQAAAGLLWSKQFYHYDIRRWLAGDPTQPPPPPGRAEGRNR
;
A
#
# COMPACT_ATOMS: atom_id res chain seq x y z
N ALA A 1 -13.65 -5.74 13.41
CA ALA A 1 -12.57 -6.69 13.08
C ALA A 1 -12.72 -7.97 13.91
N ALA A 2 -12.43 -9.13 13.33
CA ALA A 2 -12.41 -10.40 14.05
C ALA A 2 -10.98 -10.96 14.04
N SER A 3 -10.52 -11.49 15.17
CA SER A 3 -9.27 -12.25 15.24
C SER A 3 -9.61 -13.73 15.30
N ASP A 4 -9.08 -14.51 14.37
CA ASP A 4 -9.24 -15.95 14.33
C ASP A 4 -7.92 -16.61 13.93
N GLY A 5 -7.39 -17.48 14.79
CA GLY A 5 -6.23 -18.32 14.48
C GLY A 5 -4.93 -17.59 14.10
N GLY A 6 -4.60 -16.45 14.72
CA GLY A 6 -3.31 -15.76 14.51
C GLY A 6 -3.29 -14.74 13.38
N HIS A 7 -4.45 -14.25 12.95
CA HIS A 7 -4.59 -13.13 12.02
C HIS A 7 -5.77 -12.24 12.37
N VAL A 8 -5.79 -11.01 11.88
CA VAL A 8 -6.96 -10.13 11.93
C VAL A 8 -7.59 -10.03 10.56
N ALA A 9 -8.92 -9.87 10.51
CA ALA A 9 -9.66 -9.76 9.26
C ALA A 9 -10.59 -8.55 9.26
N VAL A 10 -10.70 -7.90 8.10
CA VAL A 10 -11.64 -6.80 7.82
C VAL A 10 -12.50 -7.19 6.64
N GLU A 11 -13.80 -6.98 6.75
CA GLU A 11 -14.71 -7.14 5.62
C GLU A 11 -14.91 -5.78 4.94
N ALA A 12 -14.80 -5.78 3.61
CA ALA A 12 -15.06 -4.63 2.77
C ALA A 12 -16.15 -4.97 1.74
N THR A 13 -17.19 -4.16 1.70
CA THR A 13 -18.30 -4.33 0.75
C THR A 13 -18.27 -3.22 -0.29
N HIS A 14 -18.32 -3.59 -1.56
CA HIS A 14 -18.37 -2.66 -2.69
C HIS A 14 -19.56 -2.99 -3.60
N PRO A 15 -20.29 -2.00 -4.13
CA PRO A 15 -21.51 -2.24 -4.92
C PRO A 15 -21.32 -3.16 -6.12
N THR A 16 -20.18 -3.06 -6.81
CA THR A 16 -19.89 -3.86 -8.02
C THR A 16 -18.95 -5.03 -7.79
N LEU A 17 -18.08 -4.98 -6.76
CA LEU A 17 -17.10 -6.02 -6.47
C LEU A 17 -17.59 -7.02 -5.41
N GLY A 18 -18.75 -6.75 -4.80
CA GLY A 18 -19.27 -7.54 -3.69
C GLY A 18 -18.43 -7.46 -2.43
N THR A 19 -18.60 -8.40 -1.53
CA THR A 19 -17.89 -8.45 -0.26
C THR A 19 -16.55 -9.16 -0.40
N ARG A 20 -15.52 -8.55 0.13
CA ARG A 20 -14.15 -9.07 0.21
C ARG A 20 -13.70 -9.12 1.66
N ARG A 21 -12.80 -10.02 1.95
CA ARG A 21 -12.14 -10.13 3.26
C ARG A 21 -10.66 -9.85 3.10
N LEU A 22 -10.17 -8.82 3.81
CA LEU A 22 -8.76 -8.53 3.97
C LEU A 22 -8.28 -9.24 5.22
N CYS A 23 -7.35 -10.18 5.08
CA CYS A 23 -6.69 -10.87 6.18
C CYS A 23 -5.26 -10.34 6.33
N CYS A 24 -4.88 -9.99 7.54
CA CYS A 24 -3.56 -9.49 7.89
C CYS A 24 -2.94 -10.45 8.91
N ASP A 25 -1.78 -11.02 8.59
CA ASP A 25 -1.07 -11.98 9.44
C ASP A 25 -0.69 -11.34 10.78
N GLY A 26 -0.78 -12.12 11.88
CA GLY A 26 -0.55 -11.62 13.22
C GLY A 26 -1.70 -10.73 13.74
N ALA A 27 -1.37 -9.80 14.62
CA ALA A 27 -2.30 -8.91 15.29
C ALA A 27 -1.93 -7.42 15.10
N PRO A 28 -1.87 -6.91 13.87
CA PRO A 28 -1.62 -5.48 13.67
C PRO A 28 -2.73 -4.63 14.26
N ARG A 29 -2.40 -3.43 14.69
CA ARG A 29 -3.40 -2.42 15.01
C ARG A 29 -4.09 -1.97 13.72
N LEU A 30 -5.41 -2.02 13.69
CA LEU A 30 -6.20 -1.53 12.58
C LEU A 30 -6.59 -0.06 12.79
N LEU A 31 -6.43 0.74 11.75
CA LEU A 31 -6.68 2.18 11.75
C LEU A 31 -7.70 2.48 10.66
N PHE A 32 -8.87 2.98 11.07
CA PHE A 32 -9.98 3.24 10.13
C PHE A 32 -10.20 4.73 9.93
N THR A 33 -10.43 5.13 8.69
CA THR A 33 -10.83 6.49 8.31
C THR A 33 -11.77 6.44 7.11
N GLU A 34 -12.38 7.56 6.78
CA GLU A 34 -12.96 7.76 5.47
C GLU A 34 -11.85 8.08 4.44
N ASN A 35 -12.06 7.71 3.19
CA ASN A 35 -11.14 8.04 2.09
C ASN A 35 -11.36 9.47 1.57
N GLU A 36 -11.89 10.33 2.42
CA GLU A 36 -12.15 11.73 2.14
C GLU A 36 -10.90 12.57 2.30
N THR A 37 -10.75 13.56 1.41
CA THR A 37 -9.71 14.58 1.52
C THR A 37 -10.00 15.49 2.72
N ASN A 38 -8.98 15.87 3.47
CA ASN A 38 -9.10 16.84 4.55
C ASN A 38 -9.25 18.26 4.00
N HIS A 39 -10.47 18.61 3.57
CA HIS A 39 -10.77 19.91 2.98
C HIS A 39 -10.54 21.06 3.93
N ALA A 40 -10.81 20.85 5.23
CA ALA A 40 -10.57 21.87 6.25
C ALA A 40 -9.07 22.21 6.38
N ARG A 41 -8.20 21.21 6.25
CA ARG A 41 -6.75 21.39 6.40
C ARG A 41 -6.09 21.93 5.13
N LEU A 42 -6.60 21.56 3.94
CA LEU A 42 -5.94 21.84 2.65
C LEU A 42 -6.50 23.07 1.95
N PHE A 43 -7.78 23.40 2.20
CA PHE A 43 -8.51 24.37 1.40
C PHE A 43 -9.38 25.32 2.24
N ASP A 44 -9.21 25.29 3.56
CA ASP A 44 -10.02 26.09 4.50
C ASP A 44 -11.54 25.84 4.37
N GLY A 45 -11.89 24.66 3.85
CA GLY A 45 -13.25 24.25 3.56
C GLY A 45 -13.95 23.61 4.76
N PRO A 46 -15.24 23.29 4.64
CA PRO A 46 -15.97 22.64 5.73
C PRO A 46 -15.44 21.22 5.99
N ARG A 47 -15.46 20.82 7.26
CA ARG A 47 -15.14 19.46 7.68
C ARG A 47 -16.33 18.56 7.39
N VAL A 48 -16.18 17.62 6.45
CA VAL A 48 -17.25 16.70 6.04
C VAL A 48 -17.35 15.52 7.02
N THR A 49 -16.21 14.96 7.45
CA THR A 49 -16.14 13.88 8.43
C THR A 49 -15.07 14.15 9.48
N LEU A 50 -15.15 13.45 10.62
CA LEU A 50 -14.15 13.59 11.70
C LEU A 50 -12.84 12.88 11.36
N HIS A 51 -12.92 11.72 10.71
CA HIS A 51 -11.78 10.82 10.46
C HIS A 51 -11.53 10.73 8.96
N VAL A 52 -10.80 11.68 8.42
CA VAL A 52 -10.43 11.77 7.00
C VAL A 52 -9.13 11.01 6.72
N LYS A 53 -8.79 10.79 5.44
CA LYS A 53 -7.72 9.88 5.02
C LYS A 53 -6.33 10.17 5.59
N ASP A 54 -6.01 11.42 5.91
CA ASP A 54 -4.74 11.80 6.54
C ASP A 54 -4.71 11.52 8.06
N GLY A 55 -5.85 11.17 8.66
CA GLY A 55 -5.94 10.77 10.06
C GLY A 55 -5.07 9.55 10.39
N ILE A 56 -4.85 8.62 9.44
CA ILE A 56 -3.92 7.50 9.66
C ILE A 56 -2.49 8.02 9.86
N ASN A 57 -2.03 8.98 9.05
CA ASN A 57 -0.73 9.61 9.23
C ASN A 57 -0.64 10.35 10.56
N ASP A 58 -1.68 11.09 10.91
CA ASP A 58 -1.76 11.82 12.17
C ASP A 58 -1.71 10.89 13.39
N ALA A 59 -2.35 9.71 13.30
CA ALA A 59 -2.32 8.71 14.36
C ALA A 59 -0.94 8.03 14.50
N VAL A 60 -0.29 7.69 13.37
CA VAL A 60 0.97 6.94 13.37
C VAL A 60 2.17 7.83 13.62
N VAL A 61 2.27 8.94 12.90
CA VAL A 61 3.42 9.86 12.96
C VAL A 61 3.20 10.95 14.01
N GLY A 62 1.99 11.48 14.06
CA GLY A 62 1.64 12.57 15.00
C GLY A 62 1.26 12.10 16.41
N GLY A 63 1.16 10.79 16.64
CA GLY A 63 0.79 10.22 17.94
C GLY A 63 -0.63 10.61 18.39
N ARG A 64 -1.55 10.90 17.45
CA ARG A 64 -2.94 11.33 17.70
C ARG A 64 -3.93 10.18 17.47
N PRO A 65 -4.18 9.31 18.46
CA PRO A 65 -5.04 8.15 18.29
C PRO A 65 -6.50 8.52 17.95
N GLU A 66 -6.95 9.71 18.34
CA GLU A 66 -8.28 10.24 18.05
C GLU A 66 -8.48 10.64 16.57
N ALA A 67 -7.42 10.68 15.77
CA ALA A 67 -7.50 10.99 14.35
C ALA A 67 -8.08 9.85 13.49
N VAL A 68 -8.17 8.64 14.05
CA VAL A 68 -8.78 7.48 13.42
C VAL A 68 -10.08 7.08 14.12
N ASN A 69 -10.99 6.43 13.38
CA ASN A 69 -12.31 6.09 13.88
C ASN A 69 -12.26 4.96 14.93
N PRO A 70 -12.61 5.24 16.20
CA PRO A 70 -12.60 4.23 17.26
C PRO A 70 -13.69 3.16 17.10
N ALA A 71 -14.70 3.38 16.26
CA ALA A 71 -15.72 2.37 15.94
C ALA A 71 -15.24 1.31 14.96
N GLU A 72 -13.99 1.36 14.51
CA GLU A 72 -13.38 0.43 13.56
C GLU A 72 -14.19 0.27 12.25
N THR A 73 -14.72 1.36 11.74
CA THR A 73 -15.46 1.43 10.48
C THR A 73 -14.99 2.61 9.64
N GLY A 74 -15.14 2.49 8.31
CA GLY A 74 -14.76 3.54 7.36
C GLY A 74 -14.57 2.99 5.96
N THR A 75 -14.27 3.85 5.03
CA THR A 75 -14.00 3.50 3.62
C THR A 75 -12.51 3.28 3.34
N ARG A 76 -11.67 3.42 4.36
CA ARG A 76 -10.23 3.17 4.31
C ARG A 76 -9.75 2.51 5.60
N VAL A 77 -8.87 1.53 5.45
CA VAL A 77 -8.22 0.87 6.59
C VAL A 77 -6.71 0.81 6.38
N GLY A 78 -5.96 0.98 7.45
CA GLY A 78 -4.53 0.71 7.52
C GLY A 78 -4.25 -0.35 8.58
N ALA A 79 -3.37 -1.31 8.29
CA ALA A 79 -2.87 -2.28 9.26
C ALA A 79 -1.45 -1.83 9.68
N GLN A 80 -1.31 -1.41 10.91
CA GLN A 80 -0.05 -0.94 11.47
C GLN A 80 0.72 -2.10 12.09
N TYR A 81 1.92 -2.36 11.55
CA TYR A 81 2.92 -3.24 12.13
C TYR A 81 4.10 -2.42 12.63
N ILE A 82 4.65 -2.80 13.77
CA ILE A 82 5.84 -2.18 14.35
C ILE A 82 6.86 -3.29 14.57
N PHE A 83 8.04 -3.13 13.96
CA PHE A 83 9.13 -4.09 14.07
C PHE A 83 10.42 -3.37 14.42
N ASP A 84 11.21 -4.01 15.26
CA ASP A 84 12.62 -3.69 15.43
C ASP A 84 13.42 -4.70 14.58
N VAL A 85 14.02 -4.21 13.48
CA VAL A 85 14.70 -5.06 12.50
C VAL A 85 16.20 -4.83 12.60
N PRO A 86 16.96 -5.78 13.16
CA PRO A 86 18.42 -5.69 13.26
C PRO A 86 19.11 -5.57 11.90
N GLY A 87 20.31 -5.03 11.87
CA GLY A 87 21.12 -4.94 10.65
C GLY A 87 21.29 -6.31 9.98
N GLY A 88 21.06 -6.40 8.68
CA GLY A 88 21.14 -7.64 7.89
C GLY A 88 19.95 -8.59 8.02
N ALA A 89 18.98 -8.31 8.90
CA ALA A 89 17.75 -9.08 9.04
C ALA A 89 16.63 -8.55 8.14
N SER A 90 15.59 -9.36 7.94
CA SER A 90 14.35 -8.98 7.25
C SER A 90 13.12 -9.50 7.99
N VAL A 91 12.02 -8.79 7.84
CA VAL A 91 10.70 -9.20 8.34
C VAL A 91 9.74 -9.26 7.16
N SER A 92 8.93 -10.33 7.09
CA SER A 92 7.89 -10.48 6.08
C SER A 92 6.51 -10.40 6.72
N VAL A 93 5.62 -9.64 6.11
CA VAL A 93 4.22 -9.55 6.48
C VAL A 93 3.38 -10.14 5.36
N ARG A 94 2.45 -11.03 5.71
CA ARG A 94 1.51 -11.62 4.77
C ARG A 94 0.16 -10.90 4.85
N VAL A 95 -0.37 -10.53 3.71
CA VAL A 95 -1.69 -9.91 3.58
C VAL A 95 -2.43 -10.56 2.42
N ARG A 96 -3.72 -10.86 2.61
CA ARG A 96 -4.56 -11.45 1.58
C ARG A 96 -5.90 -10.76 1.48
N LEU A 97 -6.26 -10.33 0.28
CA LEU A 97 -7.61 -9.90 -0.05
C LEU A 97 -8.29 -10.99 -0.89
N ALA A 98 -9.40 -11.53 -0.42
CA ALA A 98 -10.11 -12.62 -1.09
C ALA A 98 -11.62 -12.43 -1.03
N ALA A 99 -12.35 -13.12 -1.90
CA ALA A 99 -13.80 -13.22 -1.77
C ALA A 99 -14.19 -13.93 -0.48
N VAL A 100 -15.29 -13.53 0.14
CA VAL A 100 -15.83 -14.21 1.31
C VAL A 100 -16.28 -15.62 0.91
N GLY A 101 -15.99 -16.60 1.75
CA GLY A 101 -16.33 -18.02 1.49
C GLY A 101 -15.21 -18.84 0.85
N SER A 102 -14.00 -18.30 0.68
CA SER A 102 -12.84 -19.09 0.31
C SER A 102 -12.55 -20.13 1.41
N ALA A 103 -12.65 -21.41 1.06
CA ALA A 103 -12.59 -22.53 2.02
C ALA A 103 -11.20 -22.78 2.65
N ALA A 104 -10.13 -22.21 2.11
CA ALA A 104 -8.78 -22.36 2.63
C ALA A 104 -8.45 -21.26 3.63
N GLY A 105 -7.74 -21.58 4.70
CA GLY A 105 -7.19 -20.60 5.63
C GLY A 105 -6.40 -19.51 4.88
N PRO A 106 -6.35 -18.27 5.40
CA PRO A 106 -5.82 -17.13 4.63
C PRO A 106 -4.34 -17.29 4.27
N PHE A 107 -3.54 -17.96 5.08
CA PHE A 107 -2.09 -18.06 4.94
C PHE A 107 -1.54 -19.51 4.91
N GLY A 108 -2.39 -20.50 4.59
CA GLY A 108 -2.01 -21.90 4.44
C GLY A 108 -1.33 -22.21 3.11
N ALA A 109 -1.26 -23.53 2.78
CA ALA A 109 -0.62 -24.02 1.57
C ALA A 109 -1.13 -23.34 0.27
N GLY A 110 -2.44 -23.05 0.20
CA GLY A 110 -3.01 -22.34 -0.95
C GLY A 110 -2.50 -20.91 -1.12
N PHE A 111 -2.11 -20.22 -0.05
CA PHE A 111 -1.48 -18.90 -0.14
C PHE A 111 -0.09 -19.00 -0.77
N THR A 112 0.72 -19.96 -0.30
CA THR A 112 2.06 -20.19 -0.85
C THR A 112 2.01 -20.64 -2.31
N GLN A 113 1.03 -21.49 -2.65
CA GLN A 113 0.85 -21.96 -4.03
C GLN A 113 0.51 -20.79 -4.99
N VAL A 114 -0.36 -19.88 -4.59
CA VAL A 114 -0.67 -18.69 -5.41
C VAL A 114 0.58 -17.86 -5.71
N PHE A 115 1.49 -17.69 -4.75
CA PHE A 115 2.76 -17.00 -5.01
C PHE A 115 3.63 -17.75 -6.01
N ALA A 116 3.76 -19.07 -5.84
CA ALA A 116 4.54 -19.90 -6.77
C ALA A 116 3.98 -19.84 -8.19
N ASP A 117 2.65 -19.95 -8.34
CA ASP A 117 1.97 -19.89 -9.62
C ASP A 117 2.18 -18.52 -10.32
N ARG A 118 1.99 -17.42 -9.57
CA ARG A 118 2.19 -16.07 -10.13
C ARG A 118 3.64 -15.80 -10.51
N LEU A 119 4.59 -16.35 -9.77
CA LEU A 119 6.01 -16.25 -10.12
C LEU A 119 6.31 -17.01 -11.41
N ALA A 120 5.86 -18.26 -11.51
CA ALA A 120 6.03 -19.07 -12.72
C ALA A 120 5.39 -18.43 -13.97
N GLU A 121 4.14 -17.96 -13.85
CA GLU A 121 3.45 -17.25 -14.94
C GLU A 121 4.19 -15.98 -15.38
N ALA A 122 4.74 -15.21 -14.43
CA ALA A 122 5.54 -14.04 -14.76
C ALA A 122 6.85 -14.45 -15.48
N ASP A 123 7.49 -15.53 -15.05
CA ASP A 123 8.71 -16.04 -15.66
C ASP A 123 8.44 -16.50 -17.10
N ASP A 124 7.37 -17.24 -17.33
CA ASP A 124 6.92 -17.69 -18.67
C ASP A 124 6.58 -16.50 -19.57
N PHE A 125 5.87 -15.50 -19.05
CA PHE A 125 5.54 -14.29 -19.81
C PHE A 125 6.80 -13.55 -20.27
N TYR A 126 7.75 -13.30 -19.37
CA TYR A 126 8.97 -12.60 -19.74
C TYR A 126 9.91 -13.44 -20.60
N ALA A 127 9.93 -14.76 -20.44
CA ALA A 127 10.68 -15.65 -21.32
C ALA A 127 10.15 -15.57 -22.77
N GLY A 128 8.84 -15.54 -22.95
CA GLY A 128 8.21 -15.36 -24.27
C GLY A 128 8.41 -13.98 -24.87
N LEU A 129 8.42 -12.93 -24.04
CA LEU A 129 8.60 -11.56 -24.49
C LEU A 129 10.05 -11.23 -24.90
N LEU A 130 11.03 -11.92 -24.30
CA LEU A 130 12.45 -11.63 -24.43
C LEU A 130 13.22 -12.84 -25.00
N PRO A 131 12.92 -13.27 -26.23
CA PRO A 131 13.56 -14.46 -26.82
C PRO A 131 15.05 -14.25 -27.10
N GLY A 132 15.78 -15.35 -27.17
CA GLY A 132 17.20 -15.42 -27.54
C GLY A 132 18.14 -15.68 -26.36
N GLU A 133 19.33 -16.15 -26.68
CA GLU A 133 20.39 -16.40 -25.71
C GLU A 133 20.95 -15.08 -25.18
N ARG A 134 20.83 -14.86 -23.87
CA ARG A 134 21.32 -13.67 -23.18
C ARG A 134 21.89 -14.05 -21.82
N SER A 135 22.79 -13.23 -21.33
CA SER A 135 23.27 -13.38 -19.97
C SER A 135 22.12 -13.17 -18.96
N GLU A 136 22.24 -13.75 -17.79
CA GLU A 136 21.27 -13.57 -16.72
C GLU A 136 21.06 -12.09 -16.36
N ASP A 137 22.14 -11.33 -16.31
CA ASP A 137 22.09 -9.89 -16.03
C ASP A 137 21.30 -9.14 -17.11
N SER A 138 21.56 -9.40 -18.39
CA SER A 138 20.79 -8.80 -19.49
C SER A 138 19.30 -9.14 -19.41
N ARG A 139 18.94 -10.38 -19.04
CA ARG A 139 17.54 -10.78 -18.84
C ARG A 139 16.89 -9.99 -17.68
N ARG A 140 17.59 -9.81 -16.57
CA ARG A 140 17.08 -9.03 -15.42
C ARG A 140 16.84 -7.57 -15.82
N VAL A 141 17.79 -6.93 -16.49
CA VAL A 141 17.65 -5.54 -16.95
C VAL A 141 16.47 -5.39 -17.89
N MET A 142 16.33 -6.27 -18.89
CA MET A 142 15.22 -6.22 -19.84
C MET A 142 13.86 -6.50 -19.19
N ARG A 143 13.79 -7.46 -18.26
CA ARG A 143 12.58 -7.75 -17.47
C ARG A 143 12.17 -6.52 -16.68
N GLN A 144 13.10 -5.85 -16.01
CA GLN A 144 12.83 -4.64 -15.24
C GLN A 144 12.35 -3.49 -16.15
N ALA A 145 12.97 -3.33 -17.33
CA ALA A 145 12.54 -2.31 -18.29
C ALA A 145 11.13 -2.58 -18.81
N ALA A 146 10.80 -3.82 -19.18
CA ALA A 146 9.47 -4.20 -19.63
C ALA A 146 8.41 -4.04 -18.53
N ALA A 147 8.72 -4.44 -17.30
CA ALA A 147 7.85 -4.21 -16.14
C ALA A 147 7.63 -2.70 -15.93
N GLY A 148 8.68 -1.88 -16.03
CA GLY A 148 8.60 -0.43 -15.95
C GLY A 148 7.66 0.17 -16.99
N LEU A 149 7.69 -0.31 -18.24
CA LEU A 149 6.78 0.11 -19.30
C LEU A 149 5.31 -0.23 -18.99
N LEU A 150 5.04 -1.41 -18.43
CA LEU A 150 3.69 -1.81 -18.01
C LEU A 150 3.16 -0.94 -16.87
N TRP A 151 3.99 -0.65 -15.88
CA TRP A 151 3.63 0.19 -14.73
C TRP A 151 3.51 1.67 -15.10
N SER A 152 4.22 2.15 -16.12
CA SER A 152 4.25 3.55 -16.55
C SER A 152 3.05 3.97 -17.41
N LYS A 153 2.06 3.11 -17.64
CA LYS A 153 0.84 3.46 -18.39
C LYS A 153 -0.06 4.46 -17.68
N GLN A 154 0.22 4.82 -16.44
CA GLN A 154 -0.53 5.81 -15.68
C GLN A 154 -0.01 7.21 -15.99
N PHE A 155 -0.95 8.16 -16.13
CA PHE A 155 -0.58 9.57 -16.19
C PHE A 155 0.01 10.00 -14.84
N TYR A 156 1.27 10.42 -14.86
CA TYR A 156 1.94 10.94 -13.68
C TYR A 156 1.95 12.46 -13.74
N HIS A 157 1.07 13.10 -12.95
CA HIS A 157 1.03 14.54 -12.83
C HIS A 157 2.10 15.02 -11.84
N TYR A 158 3.19 15.54 -12.36
CA TYR A 158 4.27 16.10 -11.56
C TYR A 158 4.42 17.60 -11.82
N ASP A 159 3.97 18.41 -10.87
CA ASP A 159 4.09 19.86 -10.88
C ASP A 159 5.35 20.26 -10.09
N ILE A 160 6.38 20.69 -10.80
CA ILE A 160 7.67 21.06 -10.21
C ILE A 160 7.52 22.21 -9.21
N ARG A 161 6.67 23.21 -9.49
CA ARG A 161 6.48 24.36 -8.58
C ARG A 161 5.90 23.90 -7.26
N ARG A 162 4.88 23.06 -7.30
CA ARG A 162 4.26 22.47 -6.09
C ARG A 162 5.25 21.60 -5.34
N TRP A 163 6.04 20.80 -6.04
CA TRP A 163 7.06 19.98 -5.41
C TRP A 163 8.14 20.81 -4.72
N LEU A 164 8.62 21.90 -5.35
CA LEU A 164 9.60 22.82 -4.75
C LEU A 164 9.01 23.57 -3.55
N ALA A 165 7.77 24.02 -3.62
CA ALA A 165 7.08 24.69 -2.52
C ALA A 165 6.80 23.78 -1.34
N GLY A 166 6.73 22.47 -1.57
CA GLY A 166 6.36 21.48 -0.57
C GLY A 166 4.85 21.38 -0.35
N ASP A 167 4.46 20.41 0.47
CA ASP A 167 3.09 20.22 0.91
C ASP A 167 2.86 21.07 2.18
N PRO A 168 1.87 21.96 2.22
CA PRO A 168 1.59 22.80 3.40
C PRO A 168 1.24 21.99 4.66
N THR A 169 0.94 20.69 4.50
CA THR A 169 0.62 19.79 5.61
C THR A 169 1.80 18.93 6.09
N GLN A 170 2.95 19.07 5.44
CA GLN A 170 4.19 18.35 5.76
C GLN A 170 5.29 19.32 6.21
N PRO A 171 6.36 18.83 6.83
CA PRO A 171 7.52 19.68 7.12
C PRO A 171 8.04 20.38 5.87
N PRO A 172 8.59 21.59 6.00
CA PRO A 172 9.11 22.32 4.85
C PRO A 172 10.20 21.52 4.13
N PRO A 173 10.28 21.62 2.79
CA PRO A 173 11.30 20.92 2.03
C PRO A 173 12.72 21.32 2.49
N PRO A 174 13.70 20.39 2.41
CA PRO A 174 15.08 20.73 2.71
C PRO A 174 15.58 21.80 1.73
N PRO A 175 16.43 22.75 2.17
CA PRO A 175 16.91 23.86 1.35
C PRO A 175 17.53 23.42 0.02
N GLY A 176 18.24 22.30 0.00
CA GLY A 176 18.83 21.73 -1.22
C GLY A 176 17.85 21.27 -2.28
N ARG A 177 16.53 21.19 -1.98
CA ARG A 177 15.53 20.84 -2.98
C ARG A 177 15.41 21.90 -4.08
N ALA A 178 15.61 23.18 -3.75
CA ALA A 178 15.57 24.27 -4.72
C ALA A 178 16.81 24.30 -5.64
N GLU A 179 17.86 23.60 -5.24
CA GLU A 179 19.09 23.49 -5.99
C GLU A 179 18.99 22.28 -6.93
N GLY A 180 18.77 22.53 -8.20
CA GLY A 180 18.67 21.47 -9.20
C GLY A 180 19.97 20.66 -9.36
N ARG A 181 19.86 19.50 -9.99
CA ARG A 181 20.98 18.61 -10.27
C ARG A 181 22.05 19.23 -11.20
N ASN A 182 21.64 20.18 -12.01
CA ASN A 182 22.49 20.92 -12.95
C ASN A 182 22.60 22.36 -12.44
N ARG A 183 23.63 22.65 -11.71
CA ARG A 183 24.12 24.01 -11.46
C ARG A 183 25.03 24.44 -12.58
#